data_95cdcd7e2cc79b8f1467dcfd2afde72f
#
_entry.id   95cdcd7e2cc79b8f1467dcfd2afde72f
#
_cell.length_a   1.000
_cell.length_b   1.000
_cell.length_c   1.000
_cell.angle_alpha   90.00
_cell.angle_beta   90.00
_cell.angle_gamma   90.00
#
_symmetry.space_group_name_H-M   'P 1'
#
loop_
_entity.id
_entity.type
_entity.pdbx_description
1 polymer ?
#
loop_
_entity_poly.entity_id
_entity_poly.type
_entity_poly.pdbx_seq_one_letter_code
_entity_poly.pdbx_strand_id
1 'polypeptide(L)'
;MKRKIIAIFSVIFIILVFVCTGIVMQLNKRIVQNPEGTVGNTAGNLYNGGLFCEDDGYVYFSNPYDNYALYRMKPNETELEKLIGTETGSINAAGKYVYFYQKGSGSGEGFGYVISTTGVYRAEKENPHNISCLDRVLSENIVLADNSIYYNTASQQEGVALKRIDISGDNKETLLDYKVVPACVNNSTLYFAKPVENGHLMAIKLGSKKASDILSEDIYMPIVEGNLVYCIDIHNNYALVCFDLTSGEKTVLANERTDMFNVSAQYIYYQTAGDTPQLKRVSKDGSSSEVVADGAYNSINLTSQYAYFTKFGAETPVYKTPVNGAISVTTFDAAKQAVLDASKK
;
A
#
# COMPACT_ATOMS: atom_id res chain seq x y z
N MET A 1 -39.98 15.92 52.98
CA MET A 1 -38.72 16.55 52.59
C MET A 1 -37.67 15.54 52.09
N LYS A 2 -37.31 14.49 52.84
CA LYS A 2 -36.32 13.46 52.42
C LYS A 2 -36.60 12.79 51.06
N ARG A 3 -37.84 12.40 50.74
CA ARG A 3 -38.19 11.76 49.46
C ARG A 3 -37.97 12.67 48.23
N LYS A 4 -38.24 13.99 48.36
CA LYS A 4 -37.98 14.96 47.28
C LYS A 4 -36.48 15.17 47.05
N ILE A 5 -35.69 15.17 48.10
CA ILE A 5 -34.22 15.28 48.02
C ILE A 5 -33.63 14.03 47.34
N ILE A 6 -34.07 12.82 47.70
CA ILE A 6 -33.64 11.57 47.06
C ILE A 6 -34.00 11.58 45.57
N ALA A 7 -35.23 12.00 45.19
CA ALA A 7 -35.63 12.08 43.77
C ALA A 7 -34.73 13.06 42.97
N ILE A 8 -34.41 14.23 43.55
CA ILE A 8 -33.48 15.19 42.91
C ILE A 8 -32.11 14.59 42.70
N PHE A 9 -31.54 13.94 43.73
CA PHE A 9 -30.23 13.27 43.59
C PHE A 9 -30.26 12.14 42.55
N SER A 10 -31.32 11.34 42.47
CA SER A 10 -31.47 10.31 41.46
C SER A 10 -31.51 10.88 40.05
N VAL A 11 -32.24 11.99 39.82
CA VAL A 11 -32.26 12.66 38.51
C VAL A 11 -30.90 13.22 38.12
N ILE A 12 -30.20 13.88 39.06
CA ILE A 12 -28.85 14.41 38.82
C ILE A 12 -27.87 13.27 38.47
N PHE A 13 -27.97 12.15 39.19
CA PHE A 13 -27.12 10.98 38.92
C PHE A 13 -27.38 10.40 37.52
N ILE A 14 -28.63 10.25 37.12
CA ILE A 14 -29.01 9.78 35.77
C ILE A 14 -28.47 10.72 34.70
N ILE A 15 -28.63 12.04 34.87
CA ILE A 15 -28.07 13.04 33.92
C ILE A 15 -26.55 12.91 33.84
N LEU A 16 -25.86 12.73 34.96
CA LEU A 16 -24.41 12.60 35.02
C LEU A 16 -23.93 11.32 34.30
N VAL A 17 -24.64 10.21 34.45
CA VAL A 17 -24.39 8.96 33.72
C VAL A 17 -24.57 9.18 32.22
N PHE A 18 -25.63 9.83 31.76
CA PHE A 18 -25.81 10.13 30.33
C PHE A 18 -24.76 11.06 29.77
N VAL A 19 -24.32 12.08 30.52
CA VAL A 19 -23.24 12.98 30.11
C VAL A 19 -21.92 12.22 30.04
N CYS A 20 -21.58 11.41 31.06
CA CYS A 20 -20.37 10.59 31.07
C CYS A 20 -20.36 9.58 29.92
N THR A 21 -21.47 8.88 29.68
CA THR A 21 -21.57 7.94 28.54
C THR A 21 -21.46 8.66 27.19
N GLY A 22 -22.05 9.84 27.06
CA GLY A 22 -21.90 10.69 25.86
C GLY A 22 -20.47 11.13 25.63
N ILE A 23 -19.76 11.55 26.67
CA ILE A 23 -18.33 11.92 26.61
C ILE A 23 -17.47 10.69 26.24
N VAL A 24 -17.70 9.55 26.87
CA VAL A 24 -16.97 8.30 26.55
C VAL A 24 -17.21 7.86 25.10
N MET A 25 -18.46 7.93 24.63
CA MET A 25 -18.79 7.65 23.23
C MET A 25 -18.10 8.62 22.26
N GLN A 26 -18.00 9.89 22.62
CA GLN A 26 -17.35 10.90 21.79
C GLN A 26 -15.83 10.75 21.80
N LEU A 27 -15.23 10.36 22.92
CA LEU A 27 -13.80 10.03 23.01
C LEU A 27 -13.45 8.78 22.22
N ASN A 28 -14.29 7.75 22.28
CA ASN A 28 -14.10 6.51 21.50
C ASN A 28 -14.27 6.70 19.98
N LYS A 29 -14.96 7.75 19.53
CA LYS A 29 -15.08 8.11 18.12
C LYS A 29 -13.89 8.89 17.58
N ARG A 30 -12.98 9.37 18.45
CA ARG A 30 -11.80 10.10 17.99
C ARG A 30 -10.87 9.16 17.24
N ILE A 31 -10.54 9.57 16.02
CA ILE A 31 -9.54 8.88 15.22
C ILE A 31 -8.17 9.07 15.86
N VAL A 32 -7.50 7.95 16.14
CA VAL A 32 -6.13 7.98 16.66
C VAL A 32 -5.21 8.43 15.55
N GLN A 33 -4.44 9.46 15.80
CA GLN A 33 -3.50 10.03 14.85
C GLN A 33 -2.19 9.24 14.84
N ASN A 34 -1.56 9.15 13.69
CA ASN A 34 -0.22 8.58 13.54
C ASN A 34 0.84 9.62 13.92
N PRO A 35 2.04 9.20 14.34
CA PRO A 35 3.20 10.07 14.47
C PRO A 35 3.57 10.76 13.15
N GLU A 36 4.21 11.91 13.22
CA GLU A 36 4.80 12.58 12.05
C GLU A 36 5.88 11.68 11.40
N GLY A 37 5.95 11.69 10.08
CA GLY A 37 6.85 10.84 9.30
C GLY A 37 6.35 9.42 9.07
N THR A 38 5.13 9.09 9.51
CA THR A 38 4.53 7.77 9.26
C THR A 38 4.30 7.54 7.77
N VAL A 39 4.75 6.37 7.26
CA VAL A 39 4.45 5.87 5.91
C VAL A 39 3.84 4.48 6.05
N GLY A 40 2.71 4.25 5.39
CA GLY A 40 1.91 3.04 5.62
C GLY A 40 2.40 1.77 4.93
N ASN A 41 3.17 1.87 3.86
CA ASN A 41 3.80 0.74 3.16
C ASN A 41 4.99 1.22 2.35
N THR A 42 5.86 0.31 1.93
CA THR A 42 7.00 0.62 1.07
C THR A 42 6.54 0.98 -0.35
N ALA A 43 7.25 1.90 -0.99
CA ALA A 43 6.96 2.30 -2.36
C ALA A 43 6.99 1.11 -3.33
N GLY A 44 7.98 0.22 -3.17
CA GLY A 44 8.11 -0.96 -4.01
C GLY A 44 6.93 -1.92 -3.90
N ASN A 45 6.41 -2.17 -2.69
CA ASN A 45 5.20 -2.97 -2.52
C ASN A 45 3.99 -2.29 -3.18
N LEU A 46 3.82 -0.98 -2.99
CA LEU A 46 2.70 -0.23 -3.58
C LEU A 46 2.75 -0.22 -5.12
N TYR A 47 3.92 -0.06 -5.73
CA TYR A 47 4.08 -0.19 -7.18
C TYR A 47 3.79 -1.62 -7.68
N ASN A 48 3.94 -2.62 -6.82
CA ASN A 48 3.64 -4.03 -7.08
C ASN A 48 2.26 -4.46 -6.55
N GLY A 49 1.29 -3.54 -6.52
CA GLY A 49 -0.11 -3.78 -6.14
C GLY A 49 -0.39 -3.64 -4.64
N GLY A 50 0.65 -3.47 -3.80
CA GLY A 50 0.49 -3.34 -2.35
C GLY A 50 -0.22 -4.53 -1.73
N LEU A 51 0.09 -5.75 -2.19
CA LEU A 51 -0.55 -6.97 -1.72
C LEU A 51 -0.06 -7.42 -0.35
N PHE A 52 1.10 -6.94 0.07
CA PHE A 52 1.68 -7.18 1.39
C PHE A 52 2.10 -5.85 2.03
N CYS A 53 1.92 -5.76 3.34
CA CYS A 53 2.32 -4.62 4.16
C CYS A 53 2.72 -5.13 5.54
N GLU A 54 3.92 -4.80 6.01
CA GLU A 54 4.39 -5.19 7.34
C GLU A 54 4.38 -3.98 8.29
N ASP A 55 3.73 -4.14 9.44
CA ASP A 55 3.66 -3.12 10.47
C ASP A 55 3.44 -3.76 11.84
N ASP A 56 4.12 -3.23 12.87
CA ASP A 56 3.98 -3.62 14.27
C ASP A 56 4.05 -5.15 14.51
N GLY A 57 4.99 -5.82 13.84
CA GLY A 57 5.25 -7.26 13.99
C GLY A 57 4.17 -8.16 13.37
N TYR A 58 3.36 -7.63 12.47
CA TYR A 58 2.42 -8.37 11.64
C TYR A 58 2.60 -8.02 10.15
N VAL A 59 2.32 -8.99 9.31
CA VAL A 59 2.18 -8.83 7.87
C VAL A 59 0.70 -8.88 7.52
N TYR A 60 0.18 -7.80 6.97
CA TYR A 60 -1.15 -7.70 6.38
C TYR A 60 -1.04 -8.04 4.90
N PHE A 61 -1.90 -8.94 4.41
CA PHE A 61 -1.79 -9.34 3.01
C PHE A 61 -3.15 -9.64 2.38
N SER A 62 -3.20 -9.47 1.09
CA SER A 62 -4.32 -9.81 0.22
C SER A 62 -4.15 -11.27 -0.21
N ASN A 63 -5.05 -12.16 0.22
CA ASN A 63 -4.92 -13.60 0.01
C ASN A 63 -5.57 -14.04 -1.31
N PRO A 64 -4.81 -14.36 -2.37
CA PRO A 64 -5.39 -14.75 -3.65
C PRO A 64 -6.08 -16.12 -3.62
N TYR A 65 -5.78 -16.97 -2.62
CA TYR A 65 -6.50 -18.23 -2.41
C TYR A 65 -7.91 -18.05 -1.82
N ASP A 66 -8.26 -16.81 -1.39
CA ASP A 66 -9.58 -16.45 -0.84
C ASP A 66 -10.08 -15.13 -1.48
N ASN A 67 -10.05 -15.06 -2.80
CA ASN A 67 -10.51 -13.90 -3.58
C ASN A 67 -9.93 -12.57 -3.08
N TYR A 68 -8.64 -12.56 -2.78
CA TYR A 68 -7.91 -11.37 -2.29
C TYR A 68 -8.49 -10.74 -1.02
N ALA A 69 -9.14 -11.54 -0.16
CA ALA A 69 -9.57 -11.14 1.16
C ALA A 69 -8.37 -10.68 2.00
N LEU A 70 -8.59 -9.71 2.91
CA LEU A 70 -7.53 -9.22 3.79
C LEU A 70 -7.28 -10.19 4.93
N TYR A 71 -6.04 -10.58 5.08
CA TYR A 71 -5.52 -11.43 6.16
C TYR A 71 -4.40 -10.72 6.92
N ARG A 72 -4.11 -11.20 8.12
CA ARG A 72 -2.85 -10.90 8.83
C ARG A 72 -2.14 -12.18 9.25
N MET A 73 -0.83 -12.09 9.47
CA MET A 73 0.02 -13.17 9.97
C MET A 73 1.26 -12.60 10.67
N LYS A 74 2.01 -13.44 11.38
CA LYS A 74 3.38 -13.09 11.79
C LYS A 74 4.33 -13.15 10.59
N PRO A 75 5.47 -12.41 10.60
CA PRO A 75 6.42 -12.42 9.49
C PRO A 75 6.95 -13.82 9.11
N ASN A 76 6.97 -14.76 10.06
CA ASN A 76 7.33 -16.17 9.84
C ASN A 76 6.18 -17.04 9.33
N GLU A 77 5.08 -16.45 8.86
CA GLU A 77 3.90 -17.11 8.31
C GLU A 77 3.12 -17.97 9.31
N THR A 78 3.17 -17.62 10.58
CA THR A 78 2.33 -18.23 11.63
C THR A 78 1.17 -17.30 12.02
N GLU A 79 0.20 -17.79 12.77
CA GLU A 79 -0.94 -17.01 13.30
C GLU A 79 -1.75 -16.32 12.18
N LEU A 80 -2.05 -17.06 11.09
CA LEU A 80 -2.84 -16.52 10.00
C LEU A 80 -4.29 -16.34 10.43
N GLU A 81 -4.80 -15.13 10.21
CA GLU A 81 -6.16 -14.74 10.54
C GLU A 81 -6.78 -13.94 9.39
N LYS A 82 -8.02 -14.30 9.01
CA LYS A 82 -8.83 -13.51 8.08
C LYS A 82 -9.43 -12.31 8.80
N LEU A 83 -9.16 -11.11 8.29
CA LEU A 83 -9.69 -9.87 8.86
C LEU A 83 -10.95 -9.38 8.13
N ILE A 84 -10.93 -9.36 6.80
CA ILE A 84 -12.00 -8.81 5.96
C ILE A 84 -12.19 -9.71 4.75
N GLY A 85 -13.44 -10.02 4.41
CA GLY A 85 -13.78 -10.96 3.34
C GLY A 85 -13.90 -10.39 1.94
N THR A 86 -13.62 -9.09 1.74
CA THR A 86 -13.71 -8.44 0.43
C THR A 86 -12.35 -8.36 -0.24
N GLU A 87 -12.34 -8.28 -1.59
CA GLU A 87 -11.12 -8.11 -2.37
C GLU A 87 -10.42 -6.79 -1.99
N THR A 88 -9.15 -6.88 -1.59
CA THR A 88 -8.33 -5.74 -1.14
C THR A 88 -7.02 -5.65 -1.92
N GLY A 89 -6.48 -4.44 -2.02
CA GLY A 89 -5.16 -4.16 -2.56
C GLY A 89 -4.63 -2.82 -2.06
N SER A 90 -3.44 -2.42 -2.48
CA SER A 90 -2.78 -1.21 -2.00
C SER A 90 -2.82 -1.07 -0.48
N ILE A 91 -2.51 -2.16 0.24
CA ILE A 91 -2.58 -2.24 1.70
C ILE A 91 -1.54 -1.30 2.31
N ASN A 92 -1.96 -0.51 3.29
CA ASN A 92 -1.13 0.32 4.13
C ASN A 92 -1.49 0.06 5.59
N ALA A 93 -0.54 0.01 6.49
CA ALA A 93 -0.80 -0.19 7.91
C ALA A 93 0.04 0.77 8.75
N ALA A 94 -0.58 1.39 9.75
CA ALA A 94 0.11 2.21 10.72
C ALA A 94 -0.75 2.44 11.96
N GLY A 95 -0.11 2.53 13.11
CA GLY A 95 -0.78 2.80 14.39
C GLY A 95 -1.93 1.84 14.63
N LYS A 96 -3.12 2.36 14.89
CA LYS A 96 -4.31 1.57 15.21
C LYS A 96 -4.96 0.91 13.98
N TYR A 97 -4.63 1.35 12.75
CA TYR A 97 -5.45 1.06 11.57
C TYR A 97 -4.68 0.38 10.45
N VAL A 98 -5.44 -0.37 9.62
CA VAL A 98 -5.07 -0.79 8.28
C VAL A 98 -5.92 -0.02 7.26
N TYR A 99 -5.30 0.44 6.19
CA TYR A 99 -5.93 1.17 5.09
C TYR A 99 -5.75 0.37 3.81
N PHE A 100 -6.74 0.33 2.97
CA PHE A 100 -6.69 -0.47 1.75
C PHE A 100 -7.65 0.07 0.70
N TYR A 101 -7.36 -0.24 -0.54
CA TYR A 101 -8.32 -0.10 -1.61
C TYR A 101 -9.17 -1.38 -1.68
N GLN A 102 -10.49 -1.23 -1.58
CA GLN A 102 -11.43 -2.32 -1.74
C GLN A 102 -11.99 -2.32 -3.16
N LYS A 103 -11.85 -3.44 -3.86
CA LYS A 103 -12.56 -3.65 -5.11
C LYS A 103 -13.94 -4.22 -4.81
N GLY A 104 -14.97 -3.54 -5.29
CA GLY A 104 -16.36 -3.97 -5.11
C GLY A 104 -16.78 -4.97 -6.17
N SER A 105 -17.65 -5.90 -5.81
CA SER A 105 -18.41 -6.69 -6.76
C SER A 105 -19.56 -5.86 -7.31
N GLY A 106 -19.57 -5.52 -8.59
CA GLY A 106 -20.68 -4.82 -9.25
C GLY A 106 -20.29 -4.31 -10.64
N SER A 107 -21.21 -4.33 -11.59
CA SER A 107 -21.01 -3.67 -12.89
C SER A 107 -20.93 -2.16 -12.67
N GLY A 108 -19.98 -1.47 -13.32
CA GLY A 108 -19.79 -0.02 -13.22
C GLY A 108 -20.91 0.83 -13.83
N GLU A 109 -22.09 0.26 -14.14
CA GLU A 109 -23.21 0.91 -14.82
C GLU A 109 -24.51 0.83 -14.02
N GLY A 110 -25.28 1.91 -14.04
CA GLY A 110 -26.63 1.99 -13.47
C GLY A 110 -26.69 1.76 -11.96
N PHE A 111 -27.63 0.93 -11.51
CA PHE A 111 -27.79 0.58 -10.09
C PHE A 111 -26.55 -0.12 -9.49
N GLY A 112 -25.76 -0.82 -10.29
CA GLY A 112 -24.50 -1.46 -9.85
C GLY A 112 -23.49 -0.44 -9.32
N TYR A 113 -23.42 0.76 -9.88
CA TYR A 113 -22.56 1.84 -9.39
C TYR A 113 -23.03 2.37 -8.01
N VAL A 114 -24.33 2.52 -7.82
CA VAL A 114 -24.91 3.08 -6.58
C VAL A 114 -24.70 2.16 -5.38
N ILE A 115 -24.68 0.84 -5.62
CA ILE A 115 -24.45 -0.19 -4.57
C ILE A 115 -23.00 -0.67 -4.51
N SER A 116 -22.12 -0.16 -5.39
CA SER A 116 -20.71 -0.53 -5.38
C SER A 116 -20.06 -0.16 -4.05
N THR A 117 -19.33 -1.11 -3.49
CA THR A 117 -18.51 -0.91 -2.28
C THR A 117 -17.05 -0.58 -2.61
N THR A 118 -16.74 -0.29 -3.87
CA THR A 118 -15.41 0.09 -4.33
C THR A 118 -14.96 1.41 -3.72
N GLY A 119 -13.73 1.47 -3.22
CA GLY A 119 -13.21 2.71 -2.63
C GLY A 119 -12.02 2.55 -1.72
N VAL A 120 -11.67 3.64 -1.05
CA VAL A 120 -10.61 3.71 -0.04
C VAL A 120 -11.23 3.49 1.33
N TYR A 121 -10.68 2.54 2.07
CA TYR A 121 -11.21 2.10 3.35
C TYR A 121 -10.15 2.13 4.45
N ARG A 122 -10.63 2.22 5.68
CA ARG A 122 -9.88 2.06 6.92
C ARG A 122 -10.59 1.05 7.81
N ALA A 123 -9.84 0.13 8.43
CA ALA A 123 -10.34 -0.78 9.46
C ALA A 123 -9.42 -0.74 10.69
N GLU A 124 -9.97 -1.04 11.87
CA GLU A 124 -9.16 -1.20 13.07
C GLU A 124 -8.46 -2.57 13.05
N LYS A 125 -7.16 -2.62 13.38
CA LYS A 125 -6.37 -3.84 13.39
C LYS A 125 -6.88 -4.88 14.38
N GLU A 126 -7.32 -4.45 15.56
CA GLU A 126 -7.79 -5.33 16.65
C GLU A 126 -9.32 -5.55 16.62
N ASN A 127 -10.05 -4.76 15.85
CA ASN A 127 -11.48 -4.95 15.60
C ASN A 127 -11.78 -4.72 14.11
N PRO A 128 -11.43 -5.64 13.22
CA PRO A 128 -11.53 -5.45 11.78
C PRO A 128 -12.97 -5.31 11.26
N HIS A 129 -13.99 -5.59 12.10
CA HIS A 129 -15.39 -5.30 11.78
C HIS A 129 -15.73 -3.80 11.85
N ASN A 130 -14.89 -3.01 12.53
CA ASN A 130 -15.03 -1.54 12.54
C ASN A 130 -14.39 -0.95 11.30
N ILE A 131 -15.13 -1.00 10.19
CA ILE A 131 -14.70 -0.55 8.86
C ILE A 131 -15.35 0.78 8.55
N SER A 132 -14.56 1.72 8.00
CA SER A 132 -15.04 3.01 7.50
C SER A 132 -14.64 3.17 6.04
N CYS A 133 -15.61 3.50 5.19
CA CYS A 133 -15.32 3.99 3.84
C CYS A 133 -14.89 5.46 3.94
N LEU A 134 -13.68 5.77 3.51
CA LEU A 134 -13.16 7.14 3.49
C LEU A 134 -13.57 7.87 2.22
N ASP A 135 -13.48 7.20 1.07
CA ASP A 135 -13.94 7.72 -0.21
C ASP A 135 -14.41 6.59 -1.13
N ARG A 136 -15.58 6.79 -1.78
CA ARG A 136 -16.09 5.88 -2.82
C ARG A 136 -15.57 6.34 -4.17
N VAL A 137 -14.54 5.69 -4.67
CA VAL A 137 -13.81 6.12 -5.85
C VAL A 137 -13.16 4.93 -6.56
N LEU A 138 -13.00 5.02 -7.87
CA LEU A 138 -12.10 4.14 -8.61
C LEU A 138 -10.67 4.67 -8.46
N SER A 139 -9.81 3.86 -7.86
CA SER A 139 -8.39 4.14 -7.66
C SER A 139 -7.57 2.92 -8.05
N GLU A 140 -6.35 3.14 -8.50
CA GLU A 140 -5.39 2.07 -8.78
C GLU A 140 -4.41 1.90 -7.63
N ASN A 141 -4.13 2.98 -6.91
CA ASN A 141 -3.11 2.99 -5.87
C ASN A 141 -3.43 4.01 -4.78
N ILE A 142 -3.15 3.63 -3.53
CA ILE A 142 -3.23 4.52 -2.38
C ILE A 142 -1.94 4.44 -1.56
N VAL A 143 -1.52 5.55 -0.95
CA VAL A 143 -0.43 5.60 0.03
C VAL A 143 -0.85 6.39 1.25
N LEU A 144 -0.63 5.82 2.43
CA LEU A 144 -0.74 6.52 3.71
C LEU A 144 0.57 7.28 3.98
N ALA A 145 0.45 8.57 4.25
CA ALA A 145 1.52 9.40 4.77
C ALA A 145 1.01 10.29 5.90
N ASP A 146 1.65 10.22 7.06
CA ASP A 146 1.21 10.87 8.29
C ASP A 146 -0.26 10.52 8.62
N ASN A 147 -1.15 11.48 8.55
CA ASN A 147 -2.57 11.34 8.83
C ASN A 147 -3.44 11.55 7.59
N SER A 148 -2.89 11.32 6.41
CA SER A 148 -3.58 11.48 5.14
C SER A 148 -3.34 10.30 4.19
N ILE A 149 -4.35 9.96 3.41
CA ILE A 149 -4.26 9.03 2.30
C ILE A 149 -4.16 9.84 1.01
N TYR A 150 -3.13 9.58 0.22
CA TYR A 150 -2.95 10.08 -1.13
C TYR A 150 -3.34 8.98 -2.11
N TYR A 151 -4.18 9.29 -3.08
CA TYR A 151 -4.72 8.31 -4.02
C TYR A 151 -5.00 8.94 -5.39
N ASN A 152 -4.89 8.13 -6.43
CA ASN A 152 -5.30 8.56 -7.76
C ASN A 152 -6.78 8.25 -8.00
N THR A 153 -7.39 9.03 -8.87
CA THR A 153 -8.72 8.75 -9.40
C THR A 153 -8.64 8.53 -10.90
N ALA A 154 -9.51 7.65 -11.42
CA ALA A 154 -9.59 7.36 -12.86
C ALA A 154 -11.05 7.03 -13.23
N SER A 155 -11.98 7.94 -12.99
CA SER A 155 -13.40 7.75 -13.32
C SER A 155 -13.92 8.84 -14.25
N GLN A 156 -14.94 8.53 -15.04
CA GLN A 156 -15.62 9.51 -15.90
C GLN A 156 -16.26 10.64 -15.10
N GLN A 157 -16.64 10.40 -13.83
CA GLN A 157 -17.32 11.36 -12.99
C GLN A 157 -16.36 12.28 -12.22
N GLU A 158 -15.24 11.73 -11.75
CA GLU A 158 -14.26 12.47 -10.94
C GLU A 158 -13.00 12.88 -11.74
N GLY A 159 -12.91 12.43 -12.99
CA GLY A 159 -11.74 12.67 -13.83
C GLY A 159 -10.51 11.88 -13.39
N VAL A 160 -9.37 12.27 -13.94
CA VAL A 160 -8.05 11.72 -13.59
C VAL A 160 -7.34 12.74 -12.73
N ALA A 161 -7.02 12.38 -11.48
CA ALA A 161 -6.43 13.33 -10.53
C ALA A 161 -5.63 12.59 -9.44
N LEU A 162 -4.69 13.32 -8.82
CA LEU A 162 -4.15 12.99 -7.50
C LEU A 162 -4.99 13.69 -6.43
N LYS A 163 -5.51 12.93 -5.49
CA LYS A 163 -6.30 13.44 -4.37
C LYS A 163 -5.65 13.10 -3.03
N ARG A 164 -6.08 13.83 -2.02
CA ARG A 164 -5.77 13.60 -0.61
C ARG A 164 -7.06 13.57 0.20
N ILE A 165 -7.12 12.72 1.21
CA ILE A 165 -8.16 12.71 2.24
C ILE A 165 -7.53 12.40 3.60
N ASP A 166 -8.02 12.99 4.67
CA ASP A 166 -7.53 12.67 6.01
C ASP A 166 -7.97 11.25 6.41
N ILE A 167 -7.22 10.62 7.32
CA ILE A 167 -7.56 9.28 7.84
C ILE A 167 -8.91 9.22 8.57
N SER A 168 -9.50 10.37 8.92
CA SER A 168 -10.89 10.49 9.42
C SER A 168 -11.94 10.33 8.32
N GLY A 169 -11.59 10.55 7.06
CA GLY A 169 -12.52 10.67 5.93
C GLY A 169 -12.92 12.13 5.63
N ASP A 170 -12.36 13.09 6.35
CA ASP A 170 -12.61 14.52 6.16
C ASP A 170 -11.57 15.16 5.24
N ASN A 171 -11.75 16.45 4.91
CA ASN A 171 -10.80 17.30 4.21
C ASN A 171 -10.32 16.73 2.86
N LYS A 172 -11.23 16.12 2.09
CA LYS A 172 -10.94 15.64 0.74
C LYS A 172 -10.58 16.82 -0.18
N GLU A 173 -9.44 16.73 -0.86
CA GLU A 173 -9.00 17.73 -1.82
C GLU A 173 -8.29 17.14 -3.04
N THR A 174 -8.39 17.83 -4.18
CA THR A 174 -7.57 17.55 -5.37
C THR A 174 -6.26 18.32 -5.28
N LEU A 175 -5.15 17.60 -5.47
CA LEU A 175 -3.81 18.17 -5.45
C LEU A 175 -3.30 18.45 -6.86
N LEU A 176 -3.50 17.51 -7.79
CA LEU A 176 -3.09 17.60 -9.19
C LEU A 176 -4.22 17.07 -10.07
N ASP A 177 -4.43 17.67 -11.22
CA ASP A 177 -5.49 17.38 -12.20
C ASP A 177 -5.02 16.43 -13.32
N TYR A 178 -4.03 15.60 -13.04
CA TYR A 178 -3.52 14.58 -13.94
C TYR A 178 -3.20 13.29 -13.19
N LYS A 179 -3.02 12.17 -13.94
CA LYS A 179 -2.74 10.86 -13.36
C LYS A 179 -1.36 10.87 -12.67
N VAL A 180 -1.36 10.43 -11.42
CA VAL A 180 -0.16 10.14 -10.63
C VAL A 180 -0.36 8.77 -10.00
N VAL A 181 0.71 7.97 -9.92
CA VAL A 181 0.72 6.75 -9.10
C VAL A 181 1.35 7.09 -7.74
N PRO A 182 0.56 7.32 -6.69
CA PRO A 182 1.08 7.69 -5.38
C PRO A 182 1.57 6.45 -4.64
N ALA A 183 2.88 6.23 -4.63
CA ALA A 183 3.50 5.09 -3.98
C ALA A 183 4.70 5.46 -3.11
N CYS A 184 5.52 6.43 -3.54
CA CYS A 184 6.78 6.73 -2.90
C CYS A 184 6.68 7.98 -2.02
N VAL A 185 6.78 7.78 -0.70
CA VAL A 185 6.89 8.88 0.28
C VAL A 185 8.22 8.75 1.01
N ASN A 186 9.00 9.83 1.01
CA ASN A 186 10.26 9.94 1.74
C ASN A 186 10.40 11.34 2.32
N ASN A 187 10.74 11.47 3.61
CA ASN A 187 10.94 12.75 4.29
C ASN A 187 9.79 13.76 4.05
N SER A 188 8.54 13.36 4.35
CA SER A 188 7.33 14.18 4.17
C SER A 188 7.15 14.74 2.76
N THR A 189 7.60 13.99 1.76
CA THR A 189 7.52 14.34 0.34
C THR A 189 7.04 13.13 -0.45
N LEU A 190 6.01 13.32 -1.27
CA LEU A 190 5.53 12.32 -2.23
C LEU A 190 6.28 12.50 -3.55
N TYR A 191 6.95 11.44 -4.00
CA TYR A 191 7.69 11.37 -5.27
C TYR A 191 6.91 10.53 -6.28
N PHE A 192 6.95 10.94 -7.54
CA PHE A 192 6.27 10.22 -8.63
C PHE A 192 6.91 10.55 -9.99
N ALA A 193 6.78 9.64 -10.95
CA ALA A 193 7.10 9.92 -12.33
C ALA A 193 5.95 10.69 -13.00
N LYS A 194 6.24 11.75 -13.74
CA LYS A 194 5.23 12.51 -14.49
C LYS A 194 4.71 11.62 -15.66
N PRO A 195 3.40 11.38 -15.77
CA PRO A 195 2.90 10.39 -16.71
C PRO A 195 2.80 10.86 -18.16
N VAL A 196 2.98 12.12 -18.43
CA VAL A 196 2.81 12.73 -19.77
C VAL A 196 3.99 13.63 -20.09
N GLU A 197 4.50 13.50 -21.30
CA GLU A 197 5.48 14.36 -21.97
C GLU A 197 6.96 14.11 -21.67
N ASN A 198 7.35 13.58 -20.56
CA ASN A 198 8.73 13.23 -20.19
C ASN A 198 8.62 12.69 -18.78
N GLY A 199 8.82 11.44 -18.53
CA GLY A 199 8.65 10.76 -17.24
C GLY A 199 9.53 11.29 -16.10
N HIS A 200 9.72 12.61 -16.03
CA HIS A 200 10.55 13.29 -15.03
C HIS A 200 10.16 12.93 -13.60
N LEU A 201 11.14 12.83 -12.72
CA LEU A 201 10.89 12.70 -11.30
C LEU A 201 10.35 14.00 -10.74
N MET A 202 9.11 13.94 -10.28
CA MET A 202 8.43 15.04 -9.61
C MET A 202 8.35 14.80 -8.11
N ALA A 203 8.26 15.87 -7.35
CA ALA A 203 8.01 15.82 -5.91
C ALA A 203 6.95 16.83 -5.48
N ILE A 204 6.13 16.45 -4.52
CA ILE A 204 5.18 17.32 -3.84
C ILE A 204 5.33 17.16 -2.34
N LYS A 205 5.58 18.24 -1.60
CA LYS A 205 5.57 18.19 -0.14
C LYS A 205 4.18 17.86 0.37
N LEU A 206 4.09 16.98 1.36
CA LEU A 206 2.81 16.63 1.99
C LEU A 206 2.10 17.92 2.45
N GLY A 207 0.80 18.02 2.17
CA GLY A 207 0.00 19.22 2.44
C GLY A 207 0.16 20.39 1.43
N SER A 208 1.02 20.26 0.41
CA SER A 208 1.17 21.23 -0.69
C SER A 208 0.32 20.82 -1.89
N LYS A 209 0.04 21.82 -2.77
CA LYS A 209 -0.58 21.60 -4.09
C LYS A 209 0.40 21.90 -5.25
N LYS A 210 1.65 22.18 -4.92
CA LYS A 210 2.66 22.53 -5.91
C LYS A 210 3.69 21.42 -6.03
N ALA A 211 3.69 20.77 -7.19
CA ALA A 211 4.74 19.83 -7.57
C ALA A 211 5.97 20.57 -8.10
N SER A 212 7.15 20.00 -7.89
CA SER A 212 8.44 20.47 -8.38
C SER A 212 9.11 19.37 -9.18
N ASP A 213 9.82 19.75 -10.23
CA ASP A 213 10.69 18.87 -11.00
C ASP A 213 11.99 18.64 -10.19
N ILE A 214 12.38 17.37 -10.01
CA ILE A 214 13.55 16.98 -9.22
C ILE A 214 14.66 16.45 -10.12
N LEU A 215 14.30 15.63 -11.14
CA LEU A 215 15.23 15.02 -12.07
C LEU A 215 14.58 15.00 -13.45
N SER A 216 15.28 15.58 -14.45
CA SER A 216 14.79 15.73 -15.83
C SER A 216 15.09 14.49 -16.68
N GLU A 217 15.14 13.30 -16.07
CA GLU A 217 15.32 12.01 -16.73
C GLU A 217 13.98 11.30 -16.85
N ASP A 218 13.73 10.66 -17.97
CA ASP A 218 12.52 9.88 -18.20
C ASP A 218 12.59 8.54 -17.48
N ILE A 219 11.91 8.47 -16.35
CA ILE A 219 11.97 7.32 -15.45
C ILE A 219 10.59 6.69 -15.19
N TYR A 220 10.60 5.47 -14.71
CA TYR A 220 9.40 4.75 -14.29
C TYR A 220 9.61 4.09 -12.92
N MET A 221 8.54 4.02 -12.10
CA MET A 221 8.53 3.43 -10.75
C MET A 221 9.61 4.00 -9.80
N PRO A 222 9.69 5.33 -9.56
CA PRO A 222 10.73 5.86 -8.68
C PRO A 222 10.54 5.42 -7.22
N ILE A 223 11.57 4.83 -6.62
CA ILE A 223 11.68 4.50 -5.20
C ILE A 223 12.80 5.32 -4.60
N VAL A 224 12.46 6.22 -3.68
CA VAL A 224 13.42 7.16 -3.07
C VAL A 224 13.76 6.72 -1.66
N GLU A 225 15.03 6.45 -1.40
CA GLU A 225 15.60 6.15 -0.08
C GLU A 225 16.70 7.16 0.26
N GLY A 226 16.43 8.07 1.17
CA GLY A 226 17.33 9.19 1.44
C GLY A 226 17.52 10.07 0.19
N ASN A 227 18.74 10.13 -0.34
CA ASN A 227 19.08 10.84 -1.57
C ASN A 227 19.19 9.92 -2.79
N LEU A 228 18.99 8.62 -2.63
CA LEU A 228 19.07 7.65 -3.72
C LEU A 228 17.69 7.43 -4.35
N VAL A 229 17.64 7.46 -5.68
CA VAL A 229 16.45 7.20 -6.48
C VAL A 229 16.68 5.94 -7.31
N TYR A 230 16.07 4.84 -6.92
CA TYR A 230 16.01 3.63 -7.73
C TYR A 230 14.85 3.75 -8.70
N CYS A 231 15.09 3.49 -9.98
CA CYS A 231 14.05 3.61 -11.01
C CYS A 231 14.42 2.82 -12.27
N ILE A 232 13.46 2.70 -13.18
CA ILE A 232 13.69 2.19 -14.53
C ILE A 232 13.93 3.39 -15.44
N ASP A 233 15.07 3.40 -16.15
CA ASP A 233 15.45 4.43 -17.12
C ASP A 233 14.85 4.08 -18.49
N ILE A 234 13.85 4.84 -18.93
CA ILE A 234 13.08 4.57 -20.16
C ILE A 234 13.96 4.67 -21.40
N HIS A 235 14.90 5.62 -21.44
CA HIS A 235 15.75 5.84 -22.60
C HIS A 235 16.99 4.95 -22.65
N ASN A 236 17.32 4.28 -21.57
CA ASN A 236 18.43 3.32 -21.52
C ASN A 236 17.91 1.87 -21.54
N ASN A 237 17.17 1.51 -22.57
CA ASN A 237 16.60 0.17 -22.74
C ASN A 237 15.81 -0.33 -21.52
N TYR A 238 15.16 0.55 -20.78
CA TYR A 238 14.45 0.23 -19.53
C TYR A 238 15.38 -0.44 -18.49
N ALA A 239 16.64 -0.05 -18.44
CA ALA A 239 17.60 -0.51 -17.46
C ALA A 239 17.20 -0.10 -16.05
N LEU A 240 17.50 -0.95 -15.06
CA LEU A 240 17.37 -0.60 -13.65
C LEU A 240 18.57 0.26 -13.23
N VAL A 241 18.31 1.46 -12.75
CA VAL A 241 19.34 2.44 -12.40
C VAL A 241 19.12 3.03 -11.00
N CYS A 242 20.18 3.61 -10.45
CA CYS A 242 20.15 4.44 -9.24
C CYS A 242 20.75 5.81 -9.54
N PHE A 243 20.02 6.87 -9.19
CA PHE A 243 20.55 8.24 -9.18
C PHE A 243 20.83 8.67 -7.75
N ASP A 244 21.95 9.33 -7.53
CA ASP A 244 22.21 10.08 -6.30
C ASP A 244 21.86 11.56 -6.54
N LEU A 245 20.81 12.03 -5.88
CA LEU A 245 20.33 13.41 -5.99
C LEU A 245 21.33 14.46 -5.45
N THR A 246 22.33 14.06 -4.66
CA THR A 246 23.33 14.96 -4.09
C THR A 246 24.51 15.16 -5.06
N SER A 247 25.04 14.07 -5.61
CA SER A 247 26.18 14.10 -6.55
C SER A 247 25.73 14.30 -8.01
N GLY A 248 24.50 13.93 -8.34
CA GLY A 248 24.00 13.82 -9.71
C GLY A 248 24.51 12.57 -10.44
N GLU A 249 25.15 11.66 -9.74
CA GLU A 249 25.69 10.42 -10.33
C GLU A 249 24.57 9.44 -10.67
N LYS A 250 24.70 8.78 -11.83
CA LYS A 250 23.83 7.69 -12.28
C LYS A 250 24.62 6.39 -12.35
N THR A 251 24.16 5.39 -11.62
CA THR A 251 24.72 4.03 -11.63
C THR A 251 23.74 3.08 -12.30
N VAL A 252 24.18 2.29 -13.28
CA VAL A 252 23.41 1.20 -13.87
C VAL A 252 23.55 -0.04 -12.99
N LEU A 253 22.44 -0.50 -12.41
CA LEU A 253 22.41 -1.67 -11.52
C LEU A 253 22.15 -2.97 -12.29
N ALA A 254 21.29 -2.92 -13.31
CA ALA A 254 21.05 -4.00 -14.25
C ALA A 254 20.76 -3.41 -15.63
N ASN A 255 21.49 -3.89 -16.65
CA ASN A 255 21.40 -3.36 -18.01
C ASN A 255 20.35 -4.10 -18.88
N GLU A 256 19.74 -5.14 -18.33
CA GLU A 256 18.63 -5.82 -18.99
C GLU A 256 17.37 -4.99 -18.91
N ARG A 257 16.51 -5.12 -19.92
CA ARG A 257 15.18 -4.52 -19.88
C ARG A 257 14.40 -5.05 -18.67
N THR A 258 14.01 -4.14 -17.81
CA THR A 258 13.30 -4.39 -16.54
C THR A 258 11.83 -3.96 -16.68
N ASP A 259 10.89 -4.84 -16.35
CA ASP A 259 9.47 -4.55 -16.39
C ASP A 259 8.95 -4.00 -15.04
N MET A 260 9.48 -4.51 -13.93
CA MET A 260 9.15 -4.07 -12.58
C MET A 260 10.26 -4.44 -11.61
N PHE A 261 10.27 -3.79 -10.46
CA PHE A 261 11.24 -4.09 -9.40
C PHE A 261 10.70 -3.73 -8.01
N ASN A 262 11.40 -4.18 -6.98
CA ASN A 262 11.17 -3.80 -5.59
C ASN A 262 12.49 -3.80 -4.82
N VAL A 263 12.61 -2.93 -3.82
CA VAL A 263 13.85 -2.67 -3.09
C VAL A 263 13.75 -3.23 -1.67
N SER A 264 14.66 -4.13 -1.29
CA SER A 264 14.87 -4.60 0.09
C SER A 264 16.03 -3.87 0.76
N ALA A 265 16.36 -4.25 1.98
CA ALA A 265 17.51 -3.68 2.68
C ALA A 265 18.86 -3.96 1.95
N GLN A 266 19.02 -5.13 1.34
CA GLN A 266 20.29 -5.59 0.74
C GLN A 266 20.22 -5.73 -0.78
N TYR A 267 19.06 -6.11 -1.33
CA TYR A 267 18.88 -6.45 -2.73
C TYR A 267 17.75 -5.65 -3.37
N ILE A 268 17.83 -5.55 -4.69
CA ILE A 268 16.72 -5.10 -5.53
C ILE A 268 16.27 -6.32 -6.34
N TYR A 269 15.00 -6.70 -6.15
CA TYR A 269 14.36 -7.76 -6.93
C TYR A 269 13.76 -7.14 -8.19
N TYR A 270 14.02 -7.73 -9.35
CA TYR A 270 13.54 -7.19 -10.62
C TYR A 270 13.18 -8.28 -11.61
N GLN A 271 12.16 -8.04 -12.42
CA GLN A 271 11.74 -8.92 -13.51
C GLN A 271 12.32 -8.43 -14.81
N THR A 272 13.09 -9.30 -15.51
CA THR A 272 13.57 -9.00 -16.84
C THR A 272 12.51 -9.30 -17.89
N ALA A 273 12.51 -8.54 -18.99
CA ALA A 273 11.69 -8.77 -20.17
C ALA A 273 12.46 -9.53 -21.28
N GLY A 274 11.75 -9.90 -22.37
CA GLY A 274 12.33 -10.53 -23.55
C GLY A 274 11.98 -12.00 -23.69
N ASP A 275 12.72 -12.72 -24.56
CA ASP A 275 12.40 -14.11 -24.93
C ASP A 275 12.69 -15.13 -23.81
N THR A 276 13.60 -14.80 -22.91
CA THR A 276 13.97 -15.63 -21.75
C THR A 276 13.86 -14.80 -20.45
N PRO A 277 12.61 -14.43 -20.07
CA PRO A 277 12.40 -13.59 -18.90
C PRO A 277 12.80 -14.33 -17.62
N GLN A 278 13.34 -13.58 -16.65
CA GLN A 278 13.78 -14.11 -15.36
C GLN A 278 13.42 -13.13 -14.25
N LEU A 279 12.99 -13.64 -13.11
CA LEU A 279 13.04 -12.91 -11.86
C LEU A 279 14.45 -13.00 -11.31
N LYS A 280 15.09 -11.85 -11.08
CA LYS A 280 16.44 -11.71 -10.57
C LYS A 280 16.47 -10.84 -9.32
N ARG A 281 17.59 -10.89 -8.60
CA ARG A 281 17.95 -9.87 -7.62
C ARG A 281 19.38 -9.40 -7.84
N VAL A 282 19.60 -8.12 -7.60
CA VAL A 282 20.92 -7.49 -7.67
C VAL A 282 21.21 -6.80 -6.33
N SER A 283 22.46 -6.81 -5.89
CA SER A 283 22.88 -6.01 -4.73
C SER A 283 22.66 -4.51 -5.00
N LYS A 284 22.40 -3.71 -3.95
CA LYS A 284 22.11 -2.27 -4.10
C LYS A 284 23.25 -1.47 -4.75
N ASP A 285 24.48 -1.98 -4.69
CA ASP A 285 25.65 -1.40 -5.32
C ASP A 285 25.91 -1.91 -6.77
N GLY A 286 25.05 -2.82 -7.26
CA GLY A 286 25.18 -3.42 -8.59
C GLY A 286 26.28 -4.46 -8.73
N SER A 287 27.03 -4.80 -7.66
CA SER A 287 28.22 -5.66 -7.74
C SER A 287 27.92 -7.15 -7.94
N SER A 288 26.72 -7.61 -7.60
CA SER A 288 26.33 -9.01 -7.73
C SER A 288 24.88 -9.14 -8.20
N SER A 289 24.62 -10.09 -9.11
CA SER A 289 23.28 -10.43 -9.59
C SER A 289 23.07 -11.93 -9.57
N GLU A 290 21.88 -12.36 -9.15
CA GLU A 290 21.50 -13.77 -9.03
C GLU A 290 20.14 -14.00 -9.66
N VAL A 291 19.95 -15.15 -10.31
CA VAL A 291 18.64 -15.60 -10.81
C VAL A 291 17.83 -16.17 -9.64
N VAL A 292 16.65 -15.63 -9.40
CA VAL A 292 15.70 -16.12 -8.40
C VAL A 292 14.83 -17.22 -8.99
N ALA A 293 14.29 -17.00 -10.20
CA ALA A 293 13.45 -17.97 -10.88
C ALA A 293 13.41 -17.68 -12.39
N ASP A 294 13.33 -18.74 -13.21
CA ASP A 294 13.13 -18.64 -14.65
C ASP A 294 11.63 -18.39 -14.97
N GLY A 295 11.38 -17.52 -15.91
CA GLY A 295 10.04 -17.17 -16.39
C GLY A 295 9.64 -15.73 -16.05
N ALA A 296 8.43 -15.36 -16.49
CA ALA A 296 7.83 -14.06 -16.23
C ALA A 296 7.01 -14.11 -14.93
N TYR A 297 7.32 -13.19 -14.03
CA TYR A 297 6.64 -13.02 -12.74
C TYR A 297 6.16 -11.58 -12.59
N ASN A 298 5.20 -11.39 -11.67
CA ASN A 298 4.68 -10.09 -11.31
C ASN A 298 4.41 -10.00 -9.80
N SER A 299 3.92 -8.83 -9.35
CA SER A 299 3.50 -8.60 -7.97
C SER A 299 4.60 -8.89 -6.95
N ILE A 300 5.82 -8.42 -7.21
CA ILE A 300 6.98 -8.61 -6.34
C ILE A 300 6.78 -7.80 -5.05
N ASN A 301 6.27 -8.43 -3.99
CA ASN A 301 6.07 -7.80 -2.69
C ASN A 301 7.09 -8.32 -1.67
N LEU A 302 7.66 -7.42 -0.88
CA LEU A 302 8.70 -7.73 0.08
C LEU A 302 8.20 -7.51 1.50
N THR A 303 8.62 -8.42 2.39
CA THR A 303 8.50 -8.31 3.84
C THR A 303 9.90 -8.41 4.46
N SER A 304 10.00 -8.31 5.78
CA SER A 304 11.26 -8.51 6.49
C SER A 304 11.86 -9.92 6.30
N GLN A 305 11.01 -10.93 6.00
CA GLN A 305 11.42 -12.32 5.88
C GLN A 305 11.50 -12.83 4.44
N TYR A 306 10.51 -12.47 3.61
CA TYR A 306 10.31 -13.08 2.29
C TYR A 306 10.06 -12.05 1.19
N ALA A 307 10.49 -12.40 -0.03
CA ALA A 307 10.01 -11.83 -1.28
C ALA A 307 8.91 -12.75 -1.83
N TYR A 308 7.70 -12.20 -2.03
CA TYR A 308 6.54 -12.89 -2.59
C TYR A 308 6.30 -12.45 -4.03
N PHE A 309 5.94 -13.39 -4.90
CA PHE A 309 5.67 -13.11 -6.31
C PHE A 309 4.75 -14.17 -6.93
N THR A 310 4.11 -13.85 -8.05
CA THR A 310 3.24 -14.76 -8.81
C THR A 310 3.71 -14.86 -10.25
N LYS A 311 3.39 -15.95 -10.95
CA LYS A 311 3.63 -16.02 -12.39
C LYS A 311 2.74 -15.02 -13.12
N PHE A 312 3.28 -14.39 -14.14
CA PHE A 312 2.53 -13.48 -15.01
C PHE A 312 1.28 -14.18 -15.56
N GLY A 313 0.12 -13.53 -15.47
CA GLY A 313 -1.16 -14.08 -15.90
C GLY A 313 -1.77 -15.14 -14.97
N ALA A 314 -1.16 -15.39 -13.80
CA ALA A 314 -1.69 -16.32 -12.80
C ALA A 314 -1.76 -15.63 -11.42
N GLU A 315 -2.83 -15.87 -10.68
CA GLU A 315 -3.01 -15.37 -9.31
C GLU A 315 -2.39 -16.32 -8.28
N THR A 316 -2.43 -17.60 -8.58
CA THR A 316 -1.89 -18.68 -7.74
C THR A 316 -1.12 -19.71 -8.58
N PRO A 317 -0.12 -20.40 -8.01
CA PRO A 317 0.37 -20.26 -6.64
C PRO A 317 1.18 -18.97 -6.44
N VAL A 318 1.15 -18.45 -5.20
CA VAL A 318 2.11 -17.45 -4.76
C VAL A 318 3.42 -18.16 -4.43
N TYR A 319 4.49 -17.71 -5.02
CA TYR A 319 5.86 -18.16 -4.72
C TYR A 319 6.51 -17.22 -3.72
N LYS A 320 7.52 -17.72 -3.02
CA LYS A 320 8.35 -16.94 -2.10
C LYS A 320 9.78 -17.44 -2.05
N THR A 321 10.68 -16.55 -1.64
CA THR A 321 12.07 -16.87 -1.29
C THR A 321 12.49 -16.00 -0.10
N PRO A 322 13.46 -16.41 0.74
CA PRO A 322 14.02 -15.52 1.76
C PRO A 322 14.53 -14.21 1.15
N VAL A 323 14.12 -13.05 1.72
CA VAL A 323 14.40 -11.74 1.12
C VAL A 323 15.89 -11.38 1.12
N ASN A 324 16.63 -11.73 2.17
CA ASN A 324 18.05 -11.42 2.32
C ASN A 324 18.94 -12.68 2.46
N GLY A 325 18.36 -13.89 2.38
CA GLY A 325 19.06 -15.16 2.53
C GLY A 325 19.45 -15.81 1.20
N ALA A 326 19.90 -17.06 1.27
CA ALA A 326 20.09 -17.89 0.08
C ALA A 326 18.76 -18.07 -0.67
N ILE A 327 18.81 -18.04 -2.01
CA ILE A 327 17.63 -18.24 -2.85
C ILE A 327 17.10 -19.66 -2.63
N SER A 328 15.85 -19.76 -2.23
CA SER A 328 15.12 -21.02 -2.05
C SER A 328 13.65 -20.78 -2.35
N VAL A 329 13.28 -20.96 -3.61
CA VAL A 329 11.92 -20.70 -4.09
C VAL A 329 11.00 -21.84 -3.66
N THR A 330 9.96 -21.48 -2.91
CA THR A 330 8.87 -22.36 -2.45
C THR A 330 7.52 -21.70 -2.68
N THR A 331 6.44 -22.40 -2.39
CA THR A 331 5.08 -21.84 -2.44
C THR A 331 4.65 -21.28 -1.07
N PHE A 332 3.78 -20.30 -1.08
CA PHE A 332 3.16 -19.71 0.13
C PHE A 332 1.96 -20.59 0.58
N ASP A 333 2.26 -21.80 1.02
CA ASP A 333 1.25 -22.80 1.36
C ASP A 333 0.45 -22.46 2.61
N ALA A 334 1.01 -21.66 3.53
CA ALA A 334 0.33 -21.24 4.75
C ALA A 334 -0.96 -20.45 4.43
N ALA A 335 -0.94 -19.57 3.42
CA ALA A 335 -2.13 -18.83 3.00
C ALA A 335 -3.22 -19.73 2.43
N LYS A 336 -2.84 -20.74 1.63
CA LYS A 336 -3.77 -21.74 1.10
C LYS A 336 -4.36 -22.61 2.22
N GLN A 337 -3.53 -23.04 3.17
CA GLN A 337 -3.96 -23.86 4.29
C GLN A 337 -4.96 -23.13 5.19
N ALA A 338 -4.73 -21.82 5.45
CA ALA A 338 -5.65 -21.01 6.24
C ALA A 338 -7.08 -20.98 5.66
N VAL A 339 -7.21 -20.95 4.32
CA VAL A 339 -8.52 -21.00 3.65
C VAL A 339 -9.18 -22.38 3.83
N LEU A 340 -8.40 -23.45 3.65
CA LEU A 340 -8.90 -24.83 3.84
C LEU A 340 -9.37 -25.11 5.26
N ASP A 341 -8.68 -24.55 6.26
CA ASP A 341 -9.04 -24.73 7.66
C ASP A 341 -10.26 -23.87 8.05
N ALA A 342 -10.42 -22.71 7.46
CA ALA A 342 -11.61 -21.87 7.63
C ALA A 342 -12.87 -22.54 7.04
N SER A 343 -12.76 -23.28 5.94
CA SER A 343 -13.88 -23.98 5.28
C SER A 343 -14.37 -25.24 6.02
N LYS A 344 -13.61 -25.72 7.02
CA LYS A 344 -13.97 -26.89 7.84
C LYS A 344 -14.74 -26.54 9.13
N LYS A 345 -14.77 -25.24 9.48
CA LYS A 345 -15.49 -24.71 10.65
C LYS A 345 -16.89 -24.25 10.27
#